data_5c3e526b789eb6a874d924f0d0a68da1
#
_entry.id   5c3e526b789eb6a874d924f0d0a68da1
#
_cell.length_a   1.000
_cell.length_b   1.000
_cell.length_c   1.000
_cell.angle_alpha   90.00
_cell.angle_beta   90.00
_cell.angle_gamma   90.00
#
_symmetry.space_group_name_H-M   'P 1'
#
loop_
_entity.id
_entity.type
_entity.pdbx_description
1 polymer ?
#
loop_
_entity_poly.entity_id
_entity_poly.type
_entity_poly.pdbx_seq_one_letter_code
_entity_poly.pdbx_strand_id
1 'polypeptide(L)'
;MSTISLTPARAGTDAARVVKYSKEDIVPVRAKLRFSTLIVLPESEEILDFTTGDKEFWIINGTHNLCYVHPAQAGIRSNLNLITASGHVYSFLLTETSSEPNAQPDLKLFVEPP
;
A
#
# COMPACT_ATOMS: atom_id res chain seq x y z
N MET A 1 -27.84 -28.92 3.62
CA MET A 1 -27.30 -28.55 3.67
C MET A 1 -26.54 -27.91 3.55
N SER A 2 -26.25 -27.68 3.60
CA SER A 2 -25.46 -27.13 3.52
C SER A 2 -24.70 -26.53 3.50
N THR A 3 -24.27 -26.29 3.54
CA THR A 3 -23.50 -25.71 3.60
C THR A 3 -22.76 -25.05 3.34
N ILE A 4 -22.60 -24.82 3.30
CA ILE A 4 -21.86 -24.22 3.09
C ILE A 4 -21.05 -23.59 3.11
N SER A 5 -20.61 -23.36 3.31
CA SER A 5 -19.76 -22.77 3.42
C SER A 5 -19.11 -22.25 3.23
N LEU A 6 -18.89 -22.16 3.23
CA LEU A 6 -18.18 -21.70 3.13
C LEU A 6 -17.32 -21.11 3.06
N THR A 7 -17.03 -20.85 3.00
CA THR A 7 -16.08 -20.37 2.94
C THR A 7 -15.49 -19.69 2.97
N PRO A 8 -15.21 -19.34 3.21
CA PRO A 8 -14.45 -18.60 3.31
C PRO A 8 -13.48 -18.39 3.28
N ALA A 9 -13.59 -18.67 3.15
CA ALA A 9 -12.30 -18.69 2.98
C ALA A 9 -11.45 -17.63 3.34
N ARG A 10 -11.69 -16.54 3.14
CA ARG A 10 -10.83 -15.56 3.61
C ARG A 10 -11.20 -15.22 4.94
N ALA A 11 -10.33 -15.44 5.84
CA ALA A 11 -10.56 -15.15 7.20
C ALA A 11 -10.42 -13.68 7.48
N GLY A 12 -9.92 -12.94 6.57
CA GLY A 12 -9.63 -11.55 6.83
C GLY A 12 -10.67 -10.60 6.28
N THR A 13 -10.33 -9.35 6.28
CA THR A 13 -11.11 -8.29 5.67
C THR A 13 -10.67 -8.09 4.23
N ASP A 14 -11.30 -7.16 3.53
CA ASP A 14 -10.89 -6.78 2.19
C ASP A 14 -9.72 -5.80 2.20
N ALA A 15 -9.06 -5.64 3.34
CA ALA A 15 -7.98 -4.67 3.51
C ALA A 15 -6.64 -5.18 3.01
N ALA A 16 -6.56 -6.41 2.54
CA ALA A 16 -5.35 -6.95 1.92
C ALA A 16 -5.64 -7.22 0.45
N ARG A 17 -4.75 -6.77 -0.43
CA ARG A 17 -4.94 -7.00 -1.86
C ARG A 17 -3.62 -7.17 -2.59
N VAL A 18 -3.71 -7.73 -3.78
CA VAL A 18 -2.57 -8.00 -4.65
C VAL A 18 -2.70 -7.14 -5.90
N VAL A 19 -1.61 -6.52 -6.30
CA VAL A 19 -1.56 -5.70 -7.51
C VAL A 19 -0.47 -6.22 -8.43
N LYS A 20 -0.83 -6.47 -9.68
CA LYS A 20 0.14 -6.78 -10.73
C LYS A 20 0.70 -5.44 -11.25
N TYR A 21 2.00 -5.27 -11.19
CA TYR A 21 2.62 -3.98 -11.44
C TYR A 21 3.42 -3.98 -12.74
N SER A 22 3.14 -3.02 -13.61
CA SER A 22 3.95 -2.70 -14.77
C SER A 22 4.68 -1.40 -14.51
N LYS A 23 5.82 -1.22 -15.19
CA LYS A 23 6.68 -0.08 -14.88
C LYS A 23 6.03 1.30 -15.10
N GLU A 24 4.93 1.34 -15.82
CA GLU A 24 4.23 2.60 -16.07
C GLU A 24 3.05 2.82 -15.14
N ASP A 25 2.83 1.91 -14.19
CA ASP A 25 1.68 2.01 -13.31
C ASP A 25 1.93 3.01 -12.19
N ILE A 26 0.83 3.61 -11.74
CA ILE A 26 0.79 4.35 -10.48
C ILE A 26 -0.36 3.73 -9.68
N VAL A 27 -0.02 3.10 -8.58
CA VAL A 27 -0.98 2.30 -7.82
C VAL A 27 -1.65 3.16 -6.75
N PRO A 28 -2.99 3.27 -6.76
CA PRO A 28 -3.67 4.00 -5.69
C PRO A 28 -3.59 3.22 -4.38
N VAL A 29 -3.30 3.93 -3.31
CA VAL A 29 -3.23 3.39 -1.95
C VAL A 29 -4.22 4.16 -1.09
N ARG A 30 -5.10 3.44 -0.41
CA ARG A 30 -6.11 4.04 0.46
C ARG A 30 -5.63 3.90 1.88
N ALA A 31 -5.22 5.00 2.46
CA ALA A 31 -4.73 5.04 3.83
C ALA A 31 -5.80 5.66 4.73
N LYS A 32 -5.64 5.46 6.03
CA LYS A 32 -6.59 6.01 6.98
C LYS A 32 -5.86 6.34 8.27
N LEU A 33 -6.27 7.43 8.91
CA LEU A 33 -5.72 7.80 10.21
C LEU A 33 -5.77 6.62 11.16
N ARG A 34 -4.72 6.46 11.94
CA ARG A 34 -4.56 5.42 12.96
C ARG A 34 -4.27 4.04 12.39
N PHE A 35 -4.13 3.94 11.06
CA PHE A 35 -3.74 2.69 10.42
C PHE A 35 -2.45 2.88 9.65
N SER A 36 -1.64 1.84 9.63
CA SER A 36 -0.44 1.78 8.81
C SER A 36 -0.73 0.86 7.64
N THR A 37 -0.32 1.26 6.44
CA THR A 37 -0.38 0.41 5.26
C THR A 37 0.98 -0.20 5.03
N LEU A 38 1.05 -1.52 4.91
CA LEU A 38 2.28 -2.22 4.57
C LEU A 38 2.26 -2.54 3.08
N ILE A 39 3.23 -1.97 2.36
CA ILE A 39 3.45 -2.28 0.95
C ILE A 39 4.54 -3.33 0.88
N VAL A 40 4.23 -4.47 0.25
CA VAL A 40 5.15 -5.59 0.12
C VAL A 40 5.55 -5.71 -1.34
N LEU A 41 6.79 -5.36 -1.65
CA LEU A 41 7.35 -5.54 -2.98
C LEU A 41 7.78 -6.99 -3.16
N PRO A 42 8.07 -7.42 -4.39
CA PRO A 42 8.60 -8.78 -4.61
C PRO A 42 9.81 -9.06 -3.72
N GLU A 43 9.94 -10.28 -3.26
CA GLU A 43 11.00 -10.64 -2.31
C GLU A 43 12.40 -10.37 -2.82
N SER A 44 12.59 -10.39 -4.13
CA SER A 44 13.89 -10.13 -4.72
C SER A 44 14.27 -8.65 -4.73
N GLU A 45 13.33 -7.77 -4.39
CA GLU A 45 13.59 -6.34 -4.40
C GLU A 45 14.14 -5.88 -3.06
N GLU A 46 14.99 -4.86 -3.12
CA GLU A 46 15.49 -4.20 -1.94
C GLU A 46 15.31 -2.70 -2.12
N ILE A 47 14.55 -2.08 -1.24
CA ILE A 47 14.29 -0.64 -1.30
C ILE A 47 15.55 0.10 -0.87
N LEU A 48 16.10 0.94 -1.76
CA LEU A 48 17.27 1.75 -1.46
C LEU A 48 16.88 3.14 -1.00
N ASP A 49 15.77 3.67 -1.53
CA ASP A 49 15.39 5.05 -1.27
C ASP A 49 13.90 5.22 -1.61
N PHE A 50 13.34 6.31 -1.14
CA PHE A 50 11.98 6.68 -1.54
C PHE A 50 11.87 8.18 -1.67
N THR A 51 10.92 8.63 -2.48
CA THR A 51 10.57 10.05 -2.59
C THR A 51 9.09 10.20 -2.36
N THR A 52 8.70 11.28 -1.73
CA THR A 52 7.30 11.62 -1.51
C THR A 52 7.16 13.13 -1.58
N GLY A 53 6.01 13.58 -2.04
CA GLY A 53 5.72 15.01 -2.15
C GLY A 53 5.48 15.68 -0.80
N ASP A 54 5.18 14.91 0.23
CA ASP A 54 4.82 15.48 1.53
C ASP A 54 5.39 14.61 2.65
N LYS A 55 6.58 14.99 3.11
CA LYS A 55 7.27 14.27 4.19
C LYS A 55 6.77 14.69 5.57
N GLU A 56 6.01 15.74 5.65
CA GLU A 56 5.55 16.24 6.94
C GLU A 56 4.38 15.42 7.48
N PHE A 57 3.41 15.13 6.62
CA PHE A 57 2.19 14.46 7.05
C PHE A 57 2.07 13.02 6.58
N TRP A 58 2.96 12.55 5.71
CA TRP A 58 3.03 11.15 5.33
C TRP A 58 4.29 10.54 5.94
N ILE A 59 4.09 9.63 6.89
CA ILE A 59 5.20 8.98 7.60
C ILE A 59 5.50 7.69 6.87
N ILE A 60 6.73 7.58 6.35
CA ILE A 60 7.12 6.50 5.46
C ILE A 60 8.44 5.91 5.94
N ASN A 61 8.50 4.59 6.01
CA ASN A 61 9.73 3.87 6.33
C ASN A 61 9.84 2.64 5.45
N GLY A 62 11.04 2.36 4.97
CA GLY A 62 11.30 1.20 4.14
C GLY A 62 12.44 0.36 4.67
N THR A 63 12.33 -0.95 4.54
CA THR A 63 13.39 -1.88 4.88
C THR A 63 13.23 -3.14 4.04
N HIS A 64 14.32 -3.60 3.41
CA HIS A 64 14.25 -4.73 2.49
C HIS A 64 13.21 -4.48 1.40
N ASN A 65 12.21 -5.35 1.27
CA ASN A 65 11.13 -5.21 0.30
C ASN A 65 9.84 -4.67 0.92
N LEU A 66 9.92 -4.13 2.13
CA LEU A 66 8.74 -3.68 2.88
C LEU A 66 8.75 -2.18 3.04
N CYS A 67 7.59 -1.55 2.88
CA CYS A 67 7.45 -0.12 3.10
C CYS A 67 6.19 0.13 3.93
N TYR A 68 6.36 0.88 5.02
CA TYR A 68 5.26 1.25 5.90
C TYR A 68 4.86 2.69 5.61
N VAL A 69 3.57 2.92 5.47
CA VAL A 69 3.04 4.24 5.15
C VAL A 69 1.86 4.52 6.08
N HIS A 70 1.86 5.69 6.74
CA HIS A 70 0.65 6.11 7.40
C HIS A 70 0.52 7.64 7.37
N PRO A 71 -0.72 8.13 7.31
CA PRO A 71 -0.98 9.56 7.29
C PRO A 71 -1.06 10.10 8.70
N ALA A 72 -0.59 11.32 8.89
CA ALA A 72 -0.68 12.01 10.17
C ALA A 72 -1.82 13.03 10.19
N GLN A 73 -2.57 13.17 9.10
CA GLN A 73 -3.64 14.14 9.00
C GLN A 73 -4.73 13.63 8.08
N ALA A 74 -5.97 14.00 8.36
CA ALA A 74 -7.11 13.59 7.54
C ALA A 74 -7.14 14.34 6.21
N GLY A 75 -7.63 13.68 5.17
CA GLY A 75 -7.93 14.30 3.89
C GLY A 75 -6.75 14.65 3.02
N ILE A 76 -5.55 14.20 3.38
CA ILE A 76 -4.34 14.54 2.60
C ILE A 76 -4.11 13.54 1.48
N ARG A 77 -3.40 14.00 0.46
CA ARG A 77 -3.00 13.20 -0.69
C ARG A 77 -1.57 13.54 -1.05
N SER A 78 -0.81 12.54 -1.48
CA SER A 78 0.51 12.77 -2.03
C SER A 78 0.91 11.55 -2.86
N ASN A 79 2.14 11.52 -3.31
CA ASN A 79 2.67 10.39 -4.05
C ASN A 79 3.85 9.77 -3.33
N LEU A 80 4.20 8.57 -3.75
CA LEU A 80 5.33 7.84 -3.19
C LEU A 80 6.00 7.07 -4.32
N ASN A 81 7.31 7.19 -4.42
CA ASN A 81 8.10 6.37 -5.33
C ASN A 81 9.11 5.58 -4.52
N LEU A 82 9.12 4.28 -4.70
CA LEU A 82 10.10 3.39 -4.07
C LEU A 82 11.13 3.00 -5.11
N ILE A 83 12.38 3.25 -4.82
CA ILE A 83 13.49 3.00 -5.73
C ILE A 83 14.26 1.81 -5.20
N THR A 84 14.44 0.79 -6.04
CA THR A 84 15.01 -0.48 -5.58
C THR A 84 16.38 -0.74 -6.19
N ALA A 85 17.09 -1.68 -5.57
CA ALA A 85 18.45 -2.06 -5.99
C ALA A 85 18.48 -2.63 -7.40
N SER A 86 17.38 -3.21 -7.88
CA SER A 86 17.30 -3.73 -9.23
C SER A 86 17.12 -2.64 -10.28
N GLY A 87 16.95 -1.39 -9.84
CA GLY A 87 16.73 -0.27 -10.75
C GLY A 87 15.27 0.00 -11.07
N HIS A 88 14.36 -0.70 -10.41
CA HIS A 88 12.93 -0.46 -10.60
C HIS A 88 12.45 0.69 -9.73
N VAL A 89 11.40 1.37 -10.20
CA VAL A 89 10.72 2.42 -9.43
C VAL A 89 9.26 2.03 -9.36
N TYR A 90 8.77 1.87 -8.14
CA TYR A 90 7.37 1.55 -7.87
C TYR A 90 6.68 2.81 -7.40
N SER A 91 5.61 3.21 -8.10
CA SER A 91 4.96 4.50 -7.87
C SER A 91 3.56 4.31 -7.32
N PHE A 92 3.21 5.13 -6.34
CA PHE A 92 1.93 5.03 -5.63
C PHE A 92 1.32 6.41 -5.47
N LEU A 93 0.00 6.44 -5.49
CA LEU A 93 -0.77 7.63 -5.15
C LEU A 93 -1.42 7.39 -3.79
N LEU A 94 -1.06 8.18 -2.81
CA LEU A 94 -1.51 8.01 -1.44
C LEU A 94 -2.71 8.92 -1.17
N THR A 95 -3.79 8.35 -0.65
CA THR A 95 -4.98 9.13 -0.32
C THR A 95 -5.46 8.73 1.08
N GLU A 96 -5.63 9.72 1.95
CA GLU A 96 -6.22 9.48 3.26
C GLU A 96 -7.74 9.56 3.12
N THR A 97 -8.45 8.55 3.59
CA THR A 97 -9.85 8.32 3.24
C THR A 97 -10.83 8.52 4.40
N SER A 98 -10.47 9.30 5.42
CA SER A 98 -11.35 9.52 6.57
C SER A 98 -12.69 10.16 6.21
N SER A 99 -12.74 10.90 5.10
CA SER A 99 -13.99 11.54 4.68
C SER A 99 -14.98 10.55 4.06
N GLU A 100 -14.55 9.32 3.82
CA GLU A 100 -15.43 8.30 3.24
C GLU A 100 -15.79 7.31 4.35
N PRO A 101 -16.99 7.40 4.91
CA PRO A 101 -17.30 6.66 6.15
C PRO A 101 -17.17 5.15 6.03
N ASN A 102 -17.38 4.60 4.83
CA ASN A 102 -17.32 3.16 4.63
C ASN A 102 -16.05 2.71 3.93
N ALA A 103 -15.08 3.61 3.79
CA ALA A 103 -13.85 3.25 3.10
C ALA A 103 -13.01 2.33 3.96
N GLN A 104 -12.55 1.24 3.36
CA GLN A 104 -11.61 0.34 4.01
C GLN A 104 -10.20 0.79 3.67
N PRO A 105 -9.32 0.96 4.68
CA PRO A 105 -7.93 1.25 4.37
C PRO A 105 -7.25 0.01 3.80
N ASP A 106 -6.25 0.24 2.98
CA ASP A 106 -5.35 -0.83 2.57
C ASP A 106 -4.41 -1.11 3.74
N LEU A 107 -4.49 -2.29 4.34
CA LEU A 107 -3.57 -2.66 5.41
C LEU A 107 -2.36 -3.39 4.88
N LYS A 108 -2.54 -4.19 3.84
CA LYS A 108 -1.44 -4.86 3.15
C LYS A 108 -1.66 -4.78 1.65
N LEU A 109 -0.64 -4.36 0.95
CA LEU A 109 -0.65 -4.26 -0.50
C LEU A 109 0.52 -5.05 -1.03
N PHE A 110 0.22 -6.18 -1.68
CA PHE A 110 1.24 -7.04 -2.27
C PHE A 110 1.44 -6.64 -3.72
N VAL A 111 2.64 -6.22 -4.06
CA VAL A 111 2.99 -5.82 -5.43
C VAL A 111 3.71 -6.98 -6.07
N GLU A 112 3.20 -7.44 -7.20
CA GLU A 112 3.77 -8.56 -7.93
C GLU A 112 4.12 -8.15 -9.35
N PRO A 113 5.04 -8.86 -10.00
CA PRO A 113 5.33 -8.60 -11.41
C PRO A 113 4.08 -8.86 -12.25
N PRO A 114 3.99 -8.24 -13.41
CA PRO A 114 2.83 -8.40 -14.28
C PRO A 114 2.68 -9.81 -14.81
#